data_8a70dce86e1a3051e4a0fd454b5f621a
#
_entry.id   8a70dce86e1a3051e4a0fd454b5f621a
#
_cell.length_a   1.000
_cell.length_b   1.000
_cell.length_c   1.000
_cell.angle_alpha   90.00
_cell.angle_beta   90.00
_cell.angle_gamma   90.00
#
_symmetry.space_group_name_H-M   'P 1'
#
loop_
_entity.id
_entity.type
_entity.pdbx_description
1 polymer ?
#
loop_
_entity_poly.entity_id
_entity_poly.type
_entity_poly.pdbx_seq_one_letter_code
_entity_poly.pdbx_strand_id
1 'polypeptide(L)'
;MIQLVDVNIVFSLLVKNHVHHTVSWKWWEKREDGSVGMCLLCRMGILRLLTNNKAMEGQAISPEAALKAWDSFSADPRTTWVATPERAHEMYFRRFVMGRKPTPNLWTDAWLAALAESMAIGLTSFDSGFYQFQIKEFELLKE
;
A
#
# COMPACT_ATOMS: atom_id res chain seq x y z
N MET A 1 -11.35 -7.35 -9.88
CA MET A 1 -10.56 -7.85 -8.73
C MET A 1 -10.08 -6.67 -7.91
N ILE A 2 -10.10 -6.80 -6.60
CA ILE A 2 -9.54 -5.79 -5.70
C ILE A 2 -8.01 -5.89 -5.75
N GLN A 3 -7.34 -4.75 -5.91
CA GLN A 3 -5.90 -4.63 -5.75
C GLN A 3 -5.62 -3.91 -4.43
N LEU A 4 -5.01 -4.61 -3.51
CA LEU A 4 -4.48 -4.01 -2.30
C LEU A 4 -3.28 -3.13 -2.69
N VAL A 5 -3.21 -1.91 -2.20
CA VAL A 5 -2.12 -1.00 -2.57
C VAL A 5 -1.11 -0.86 -1.46
N ASP A 6 0.16 -0.88 -1.84
CA ASP A 6 1.25 -0.54 -0.94
C ASP A 6 1.25 0.97 -0.65
N VAL A 7 1.86 1.35 0.45
CA VAL A 7 2.00 2.75 0.87
C VAL A 7 2.59 3.62 -0.24
N ASN A 8 3.59 3.11 -0.97
CA ASN A 8 4.25 3.88 -2.04
C ASN A 8 3.32 4.26 -3.18
N ILE A 9 2.28 3.48 -3.46
CA ILE A 9 1.27 3.82 -4.47
C ILE A 9 0.46 5.03 -4.00
N VAL A 10 -0.09 4.99 -2.80
CA VAL A 10 -0.92 6.07 -2.28
C VAL A 10 -0.10 7.35 -2.07
N PHE A 11 1.11 7.21 -1.55
CA PHE A 11 1.99 8.35 -1.35
C PHE A 11 2.28 9.08 -2.67
N SER A 12 2.60 8.34 -3.72
CA SER A 12 2.86 8.92 -5.05
C SER A 12 1.61 9.53 -5.67
N LEU A 13 0.43 9.03 -5.36
CA LEU A 13 -0.85 9.62 -5.80
C LEU A 13 -1.12 10.95 -5.11
N LEU A 14 -0.86 11.04 -3.81
CA LEU A 14 -1.19 12.24 -3.01
C LEU A 14 -0.16 13.35 -3.15
N VAL A 15 1.08 13.02 -3.50
CA VAL A 15 2.18 14.00 -3.61
C VAL A 15 2.47 14.27 -5.08
N LYS A 16 1.94 15.36 -5.60
CA LYS A 16 1.96 15.67 -7.04
C LYS A 16 3.35 15.80 -7.64
N ASN A 17 4.34 16.22 -6.88
CA ASN A 17 5.72 16.33 -7.33
C ASN A 17 6.56 15.06 -7.08
N HIS A 18 5.94 13.99 -6.65
CA HIS A 18 6.62 12.71 -6.46
C HIS A 18 7.06 12.16 -7.82
N VAL A 19 8.27 11.55 -7.85
CA VAL A 19 8.85 11.01 -9.09
C VAL A 19 7.95 9.99 -9.77
N HIS A 20 7.16 9.22 -9.02
CA HIS A 20 6.25 8.20 -9.56
C HIS A 20 4.80 8.68 -9.70
N HIS A 21 4.53 9.97 -9.49
CA HIS A 21 3.15 10.47 -9.51
C HIS A 21 2.43 10.17 -10.84
N THR A 22 3.09 10.43 -11.96
CA THR A 22 2.48 10.24 -13.29
C THR A 22 2.10 8.78 -13.53
N VAL A 23 2.99 7.84 -13.15
CA VAL A 23 2.75 6.41 -13.33
C VAL A 23 1.59 5.94 -12.46
N SER A 24 1.60 6.31 -11.19
CA SER A 24 0.52 5.94 -10.27
C SER A 24 -0.81 6.58 -10.65
N TRP A 25 -0.79 7.82 -11.14
CA TRP A 25 -2.01 8.50 -11.59
C TRP A 25 -2.63 7.81 -12.80
N LYS A 26 -1.83 7.42 -13.79
CA LYS A 26 -2.31 6.66 -14.95
C LYS A 26 -2.92 5.32 -14.54
N TRP A 27 -2.31 4.66 -13.58
CA TRP A 27 -2.85 3.41 -13.02
C TRP A 27 -4.19 3.69 -12.33
N TRP A 28 -4.26 4.74 -11.50
CA TRP A 28 -5.44 5.14 -10.74
C TRP A 28 -6.63 5.45 -11.64
N GLU A 29 -6.41 6.19 -12.72
CA GLU A 29 -7.47 6.59 -13.64
C GLU A 29 -8.21 5.40 -14.26
N LYS A 30 -7.58 4.26 -14.36
CA LYS A 30 -8.15 3.04 -14.93
C LYS A 30 -8.86 2.17 -13.90
N ARG A 31 -8.90 2.58 -12.63
CA ARG A 31 -9.51 1.75 -11.58
C ARG A 31 -11.02 1.90 -11.57
N GLU A 32 -11.68 0.77 -11.39
CA GLU A 32 -13.12 0.69 -11.22
C GLU A 32 -13.49 0.97 -9.76
N ASP A 33 -14.76 1.30 -9.53
CA ASP A 33 -15.27 1.50 -8.18
C ASP A 33 -15.04 0.26 -7.32
N GLY A 34 -14.60 0.46 -6.08
CA GLY A 34 -14.35 -0.61 -5.13
C GLY A 34 -13.15 -1.52 -5.44
N SER A 35 -12.29 -1.15 -6.41
CA SER A 35 -11.18 -2.01 -6.85
C SER A 35 -9.84 -1.70 -6.18
N VAL A 36 -9.72 -0.59 -5.45
CA VAL A 36 -8.47 -0.20 -4.78
C VAL A 36 -8.60 -0.47 -3.28
N GLY A 37 -7.92 -1.53 -2.82
CA GLY A 37 -7.99 -1.97 -1.43
C GLY A 37 -7.07 -1.18 -0.51
N MET A 38 -7.63 -0.66 0.56
CA MET A 38 -6.91 0.08 1.59
C MET A 38 -6.94 -0.70 2.90
N CYS A 39 -5.85 -0.68 3.64
CA CYS A 39 -5.78 -1.36 4.94
C CYS A 39 -5.15 -0.47 6.02
N LEU A 40 -5.20 -0.93 7.25
CA LEU A 40 -4.68 -0.17 8.39
C LEU A 40 -3.18 0.14 8.23
N LEU A 41 -2.39 -0.82 7.77
CA LEU A 41 -0.95 -0.62 7.56
C LEU A 41 -0.69 0.53 6.56
N CYS A 42 -1.44 0.56 5.48
CA CYS A 42 -1.34 1.61 4.47
C CYS A 42 -1.72 2.97 5.05
N ARG A 43 -2.83 3.05 5.78
CA ARG A 43 -3.25 4.31 6.40
C ARG A 43 -2.19 4.86 7.34
N MET A 44 -1.67 4.02 8.22
CA MET A 44 -0.63 4.45 9.17
C MET A 44 0.63 4.90 8.45
N GLY A 45 1.03 4.17 7.41
CA GLY A 45 2.21 4.52 6.62
C GLY A 45 2.06 5.85 5.90
N ILE A 46 0.89 6.13 5.32
CA ILE A 46 0.61 7.40 4.64
C ILE A 46 0.65 8.56 5.62
N LEU A 47 -0.02 8.43 6.76
CA LEU A 47 -0.03 9.52 7.75
C LEU A 47 1.39 9.82 8.24
N ARG A 48 2.20 8.78 8.44
CA ARG A 48 3.59 8.95 8.85
C ARG A 48 4.43 9.65 7.79
N LEU A 49 4.30 9.25 6.52
CA LEU A 49 5.07 9.85 5.43
C LEU A 49 4.70 11.32 5.20
N LEU A 50 3.41 11.64 5.18
CA LEU A 50 2.95 13.02 4.93
C LEU A 50 3.40 14.00 6.01
N THR A 51 3.64 13.52 7.23
CA THR A 51 4.06 14.34 8.36
C THR A 51 5.56 14.24 8.64
N ASN A 52 6.33 13.60 7.76
CA ASN A 52 7.78 13.41 7.93
C ASN A 52 8.54 14.31 6.97
N ASN A 53 9.40 15.19 7.51
CA ASN A 53 10.15 16.16 6.71
C ASN A 53 11.12 15.50 5.73
N LYS A 54 11.72 14.38 6.09
CA LYS A 54 12.63 13.67 5.19
C LYS A 54 11.88 13.13 3.97
N ALA A 55 10.75 12.47 4.19
CA ALA A 55 9.93 11.93 3.11
C ALA A 55 9.32 13.02 2.23
N MET A 56 8.97 14.15 2.84
CA MET A 56 8.32 15.28 2.16
C MET A 56 9.30 16.36 1.73
N GLU A 57 10.60 16.08 1.78
CA GLU A 57 11.65 17.03 1.36
C GLU A 57 11.53 18.41 2.02
N GLY A 58 11.26 18.42 3.33
CA GLY A 58 11.10 19.63 4.12
C GLY A 58 9.70 20.23 4.10
N GLN A 59 8.76 19.61 3.40
CA GLN A 59 7.40 20.12 3.25
C GLN A 59 6.36 19.24 3.96
N ALA A 60 6.72 18.71 5.14
CA ALA A 60 5.79 17.92 5.94
C ALA A 60 4.56 18.76 6.29
N ILE A 61 3.39 18.11 6.22
CA ILE A 61 2.14 18.75 6.58
C ILE A 61 1.75 18.42 8.02
N SER A 62 0.79 19.15 8.57
CA SER A 62 0.29 18.90 9.93
C SER A 62 -0.50 17.61 10.02
N PRO A 63 -0.67 17.03 11.22
CA PRO A 63 -1.55 15.87 11.39
C PRO A 63 -2.97 16.12 10.89
N GLU A 64 -3.52 17.30 11.12
CA GLU A 64 -4.85 17.67 10.65
C GLU A 64 -4.94 17.64 9.12
N ALA A 65 -3.92 18.19 8.45
CA ALA A 65 -3.86 18.20 6.98
C ALA A 65 -3.66 16.78 6.42
N ALA A 66 -2.86 15.96 7.09
CA ALA A 66 -2.65 14.57 6.69
C ALA A 66 -3.95 13.76 6.79
N LEU A 67 -4.71 13.93 7.88
CA LEU A 67 -6.00 13.27 8.02
C LEU A 67 -6.98 13.72 6.95
N LYS A 68 -6.99 15.00 6.62
CA LYS A 68 -7.82 15.54 5.54
C LYS A 68 -7.49 14.92 4.19
N ALA A 69 -6.20 14.79 3.88
CA ALA A 69 -5.75 14.15 2.64
C ALA A 69 -6.18 12.69 2.58
N TRP A 70 -6.01 11.96 3.70
CA TRP A 70 -6.47 10.59 3.80
C TRP A 70 -7.98 10.46 3.63
N ASP A 71 -8.75 11.30 4.32
CA ASP A 71 -10.22 11.26 4.25
C ASP A 71 -10.71 11.52 2.84
N SER A 72 -10.13 12.49 2.13
CA SER A 72 -10.48 12.76 0.73
C SER A 72 -10.16 11.57 -0.17
N PHE A 73 -9.00 10.95 0.03
CA PHE A 73 -8.60 9.78 -0.76
C PHE A 73 -9.53 8.59 -0.49
N SER A 74 -9.79 8.29 0.77
CA SER A 74 -10.61 7.14 1.16
C SER A 74 -12.12 7.34 0.86
N ALA A 75 -12.55 8.58 0.61
CA ALA A 75 -13.90 8.87 0.16
C ALA A 75 -14.13 8.64 -1.33
N ASP A 76 -13.06 8.47 -2.11
CA ASP A 76 -13.21 8.20 -3.55
C ASP A 76 -13.87 6.83 -3.75
N PRO A 77 -14.87 6.73 -4.68
CA PRO A 77 -15.59 5.46 -4.90
C PRO A 77 -14.71 4.30 -5.33
N ARG A 78 -13.52 4.54 -5.87
CA ARG A 78 -12.59 3.48 -6.28
C ARG A 78 -12.01 2.73 -5.09
N THR A 79 -11.95 3.35 -3.91
CA THR A 79 -11.36 2.75 -2.72
C THR A 79 -12.33 1.83 -2.00
N THR A 80 -11.77 0.82 -1.33
CA THR A 80 -12.52 -0.04 -0.41
C THR A 80 -11.61 -0.41 0.76
N TRP A 81 -12.19 -0.55 1.96
CA TRP A 81 -11.43 -0.96 3.13
C TRP A 81 -11.32 -2.48 3.16
N VAL A 82 -10.11 -2.99 3.42
CA VAL A 82 -9.83 -4.42 3.53
C VAL A 82 -9.50 -4.74 4.99
N ALA A 83 -10.42 -5.41 5.67
CA ALA A 83 -10.22 -5.86 7.05
C ALA A 83 -9.35 -7.10 7.08
N THR A 84 -8.59 -7.28 8.16
CA THR A 84 -7.68 -8.42 8.30
C THR A 84 -8.42 -9.67 8.80
N PRO A 85 -8.43 -10.77 8.02
CA PRO A 85 -8.94 -12.06 8.52
C PRO A 85 -7.87 -12.71 9.41
N GLU A 86 -7.92 -12.45 10.70
CA GLU A 86 -6.82 -12.68 11.64
C GLU A 86 -6.16 -14.06 11.55
N ARG A 87 -6.93 -15.14 11.54
CA ARG A 87 -6.37 -16.49 11.50
C ARG A 87 -5.68 -16.81 10.16
N ALA A 88 -6.36 -16.55 9.07
CA ALA A 88 -5.81 -16.81 7.75
C ALA A 88 -4.59 -15.92 7.49
N HIS A 89 -4.66 -14.66 7.90
CA HIS A 89 -3.55 -13.73 7.78
C HIS A 89 -2.33 -14.23 8.55
N GLU A 90 -2.49 -14.62 9.81
CA GLU A 90 -1.40 -15.08 10.65
C GLU A 90 -0.68 -16.30 10.02
N MET A 91 -1.45 -17.23 9.45
CA MET A 91 -0.89 -18.41 8.79
C MET A 91 0.01 -18.02 7.62
N TYR A 92 -0.45 -17.12 6.74
CA TYR A 92 0.35 -16.66 5.61
C TYR A 92 1.54 -15.81 6.05
N PHE A 93 1.33 -14.96 7.05
CA PHE A 93 2.38 -14.09 7.57
C PHE A 93 3.56 -14.92 8.10
N ARG A 94 3.29 -15.93 8.93
CA ARG A 94 4.34 -16.82 9.43
C ARG A 94 5.04 -17.54 8.31
N ARG A 95 4.30 -18.05 7.34
CA ARG A 95 4.87 -18.75 6.17
C ARG A 95 5.82 -17.84 5.39
N PHE A 96 5.43 -16.59 5.20
CA PHE A 96 6.21 -15.67 4.36
C PHE A 96 7.50 -15.20 5.03
N VAL A 97 7.58 -15.18 6.36
CA VAL A 97 8.80 -14.74 7.04
C VAL A 97 9.78 -15.87 7.32
N MET A 98 9.33 -17.12 7.31
CA MET A 98 10.18 -18.26 7.62
C MET A 98 11.31 -18.41 6.59
N GLY A 99 12.54 -18.50 7.09
CA GLY A 99 13.72 -18.69 6.24
C GLY A 99 14.19 -17.44 5.49
N ARG A 100 13.55 -16.28 5.73
CA ARG A 100 13.94 -15.02 5.09
C ARG A 100 15.08 -14.34 5.86
N LYS A 101 15.89 -13.58 5.14
CA LYS A 101 16.90 -12.74 5.77
C LYS A 101 16.24 -11.54 6.47
N PRO A 102 16.74 -11.14 7.64
CA PRO A 102 16.18 -9.96 8.32
C PRO A 102 16.56 -8.68 7.56
N THR A 103 15.55 -8.06 6.95
CA THR A 103 15.67 -6.75 6.31
C THR A 103 14.73 -5.78 7.01
N PRO A 104 14.99 -4.45 6.92
CA PRO A 104 14.16 -3.48 7.63
C PRO A 104 12.67 -3.55 7.31
N ASN A 105 12.33 -3.92 6.07
CA ASN A 105 10.95 -3.94 5.60
C ASN A 105 10.31 -5.33 5.58
N LEU A 106 11.02 -6.36 6.03
CA LEU A 106 10.52 -7.73 5.94
C LEU A 106 9.15 -7.89 6.59
N TRP A 107 9.01 -7.40 7.82
CA TRP A 107 7.77 -7.60 8.59
C TRP A 107 6.57 -6.92 7.96
N THR A 108 6.72 -5.66 7.55
CA THR A 108 5.62 -4.92 6.91
C THR A 108 5.28 -5.46 5.53
N ASP A 109 6.29 -5.83 4.74
CA ASP A 109 6.06 -6.41 3.40
C ASP A 109 5.39 -7.77 3.50
N ALA A 110 5.86 -8.63 4.40
CA ALA A 110 5.25 -9.94 4.63
C ALA A 110 3.81 -9.81 5.15
N TRP A 111 3.56 -8.83 6.02
CA TRP A 111 2.23 -8.56 6.54
C TRP A 111 1.26 -8.18 5.41
N LEU A 112 1.70 -7.29 4.52
CA LEU A 112 0.87 -6.83 3.40
C LEU A 112 0.63 -7.96 2.39
N ALA A 113 1.68 -8.72 2.06
CA ALA A 113 1.56 -9.90 1.19
C ALA A 113 0.60 -10.93 1.78
N ALA A 114 0.67 -11.16 3.09
CA ALA A 114 -0.20 -12.08 3.79
C ALA A 114 -1.67 -11.63 3.74
N LEU A 115 -1.92 -10.32 3.82
CA LEU A 115 -3.28 -9.80 3.68
C LEU A 115 -3.84 -10.09 2.28
N ALA A 116 -3.06 -9.81 1.25
CA ALA A 116 -3.49 -10.08 -0.12
C ALA A 116 -3.81 -11.56 -0.34
N GLU A 117 -2.92 -12.44 0.07
CA GLU A 117 -3.13 -13.89 -0.09
C GLU A 117 -4.31 -14.40 0.73
N SER A 118 -4.44 -13.97 1.98
CA SER A 118 -5.53 -14.42 2.86
C SER A 118 -6.90 -13.98 2.38
N MET A 119 -6.97 -12.86 1.66
CA MET A 119 -8.21 -12.35 1.07
C MET A 119 -8.42 -12.77 -0.38
N ALA A 120 -7.46 -13.48 -0.96
CA ALA A 120 -7.47 -13.87 -2.38
C ALA A 120 -7.65 -12.66 -3.32
N ILE A 121 -6.96 -11.56 -3.00
CA ILE A 121 -6.94 -10.34 -3.79
C ILE A 121 -5.53 -10.05 -4.30
N GLY A 122 -5.40 -9.08 -5.22
CA GLY A 122 -4.10 -8.68 -5.74
C GLY A 122 -3.36 -7.72 -4.83
N LEU A 123 -2.10 -7.46 -5.16
CA LEU A 123 -1.26 -6.46 -4.50
C LEU A 123 -0.54 -5.66 -5.57
N THR A 124 -0.55 -4.35 -5.45
CA THR A 124 0.14 -3.43 -6.37
C THR A 124 1.16 -2.60 -5.59
N SER A 125 2.39 -2.55 -6.09
CA SER A 125 3.48 -1.81 -5.46
C SER A 125 4.51 -1.37 -6.52
N PHE A 126 5.34 -0.41 -6.17
CA PHE A 126 6.56 -0.09 -6.93
C PHE A 126 7.75 -0.94 -6.50
N ASP A 127 7.61 -1.76 -5.46
CA ASP A 127 8.71 -2.53 -4.88
C ASP A 127 8.75 -3.95 -5.42
N SER A 128 9.80 -4.28 -6.17
CA SER A 128 10.01 -5.63 -6.70
C SER A 128 10.30 -6.68 -5.62
N GLY A 129 10.63 -6.24 -4.39
CA GLY A 129 10.89 -7.16 -3.27
C GLY A 129 9.72 -8.08 -2.96
N PHE A 130 8.49 -7.70 -3.31
CA PHE A 130 7.32 -8.55 -3.12
C PHE A 130 7.35 -9.84 -3.92
N TYR A 131 8.13 -9.92 -4.99
CA TYR A 131 8.27 -11.16 -5.75
C TYR A 131 8.79 -12.33 -4.90
N GLN A 132 9.54 -12.04 -3.84
CA GLN A 132 10.06 -13.10 -2.96
C GLN A 132 8.97 -13.94 -2.30
N PHE A 133 7.77 -13.38 -2.12
CA PHE A 133 6.66 -14.08 -1.47
C PHE A 133 5.83 -14.93 -2.42
N GLN A 134 6.02 -14.80 -3.74
CA GLN A 134 5.33 -15.57 -4.76
C GLN A 134 3.80 -15.50 -4.61
N ILE A 135 3.29 -14.31 -4.30
CA ILE A 135 1.84 -14.08 -4.22
C ILE A 135 1.23 -14.18 -5.62
N LYS A 136 -0.01 -14.69 -5.71
CA LYS A 136 -0.63 -15.03 -6.99
C LYS A 136 -0.83 -13.83 -7.91
N GLU A 137 -1.34 -12.74 -7.37
CA GLU A 137 -1.74 -11.58 -8.17
C GLU A 137 -0.95 -10.35 -7.73
N PHE A 138 0.34 -10.33 -8.07
CA PHE A 138 1.19 -9.18 -7.79
C PHE A 138 1.39 -8.35 -9.05
N GLU A 139 1.10 -7.06 -8.95
CA GLU A 139 1.35 -6.09 -10.01
C GLU A 139 2.47 -5.13 -9.59
N LEU A 140 3.59 -5.17 -10.30
CA LEU A 140 4.67 -4.21 -10.11
C LEU A 140 4.46 -3.02 -11.06
N LEU A 141 4.28 -1.82 -10.49
CA LEU A 141 4.25 -0.61 -11.30
C LEU A 141 5.68 -0.19 -11.68
N LYS A 142 5.85 0.24 -12.92
CA LYS A 142 7.14 0.69 -13.47
C LYS A 142 6.93 1.99 -14.22
N GLU A 143 7.98 2.79 -14.30
CA GLU A 143 8.02 3.98 -15.15
C GLU A 143 8.06 3.63 -16.63
#